data_d667d393460dba2c79d0c6415e087815
#
_entry.id   d667d393460dba2c79d0c6415e087815
#
_cell.length_a   1.000
_cell.length_b   1.000
_cell.length_c   1.000
_cell.angle_alpha   90.00
_cell.angle_beta   90.00
_cell.angle_gamma   90.00
#
_symmetry.space_group_name_H-M   'P 1'
#
loop_
_entity.id
_entity.type
_entity.pdbx_description
1 polymer ?
#
loop_
_entity_poly.entity_id
_entity_poly.type
_entity_poly.pdbx_seq_one_letter_code
_entity_poly.pdbx_strand_id
1 'polypeptide(L)'
;MKIEIRTRELKNGNRTIYLDYYDRGRRWYEYPKLYLVPDSSPHAGELNKNAMDRAVAIRAKRLLGETPEDDGKQAEEKDERILVSTWMEEYARAMHANTGFSSSYLRHIDTLIRMVNDYLAHIKSTHLTMDRIDRDFYRGFLHYMADVHECRTFDGSTRRLAKSTMHLFQLKMNTMLNRAVRDGIIKCNPYHQLSRNERVSKPSDRRDFLTREELHRLMEVRTLSATTKSAFMFCCFTGLRYSDLKQLKWGDIENTQTGTVIRIAAMKKTEKPVTVPLGTNALAWLPERGDRTPEDTVFDITTCSGCDAALKTMAKRAGIKKRVSFHTSRHTFATLTLAATNDIATVSGLLGHTSVVMTQVYAEVLMEDKIAAVNRLHGKFQPDNTLL
;
A
#
# COMPACT_ATOMS: atom_id res chain seq x y z
N MET A 1 18.84 41.37 -39.09
CA MET A 1 17.51 40.77 -39.07
C MET A 1 16.81 41.12 -37.74
N LYS A 2 15.57 41.59 -37.75
CA LYS A 2 14.77 41.89 -36.57
C LYS A 2 13.64 40.88 -36.51
N ILE A 3 13.38 40.29 -35.34
CA ILE A 3 12.29 39.31 -35.14
C ILE A 3 11.48 39.77 -33.91
N GLU A 4 10.19 40.01 -34.13
CA GLU A 4 9.24 40.40 -33.07
C GLU A 4 8.18 39.31 -32.88
N ILE A 5 7.82 39.03 -31.60
CA ILE A 5 6.71 38.15 -31.27
C ILE A 5 5.43 38.98 -31.28
N ARG A 6 4.44 38.57 -32.06
CA ARG A 6 3.15 39.22 -32.19
C ARG A 6 2.01 38.22 -32.02
N THR A 7 0.82 38.72 -31.73
CA THR A 7 -0.40 37.89 -31.61
C THR A 7 -1.50 38.41 -32.52
N ARG A 8 -2.34 37.50 -33.01
CA ARG A 8 -3.53 37.80 -33.82
C ARG A 8 -4.73 37.03 -33.27
N GLU A 9 -5.87 37.69 -33.13
CA GLU A 9 -7.12 37.06 -32.72
C GLU A 9 -7.66 36.09 -33.78
N LEU A 10 -8.21 34.97 -33.26
CA LEU A 10 -8.87 33.95 -34.03
C LEU A 10 -10.38 33.97 -33.76
N LYS A 11 -11.21 33.46 -34.70
CA LYS A 11 -12.67 33.42 -34.56
C LYS A 11 -13.20 32.66 -33.36
N ASN A 12 -12.39 31.82 -32.73
CA ASN A 12 -12.71 31.02 -31.51
C ASN A 12 -12.33 31.72 -30.20
N GLY A 13 -11.93 33.00 -30.24
CA GLY A 13 -11.51 33.77 -29.06
C GLY A 13 -10.07 33.55 -28.61
N ASN A 14 -9.37 32.58 -29.16
CA ASN A 14 -7.93 32.42 -28.91
C ASN A 14 -7.11 33.42 -29.72
N ARG A 15 -5.85 33.66 -29.30
CA ARG A 15 -4.91 34.46 -30.09
C ARG A 15 -3.76 33.55 -30.54
N THR A 16 -3.48 33.50 -31.85
CA THR A 16 -2.29 32.81 -32.36
C THR A 16 -1.06 33.71 -32.18
N ILE A 17 0.05 33.10 -31.77
CA ILE A 17 1.36 33.76 -31.71
C ILE A 17 2.05 33.54 -33.05
N TYR A 18 2.70 34.61 -33.55
CA TYR A 18 3.55 34.53 -34.75
C TYR A 18 4.81 35.37 -34.58
N LEU A 19 5.86 35.00 -35.29
CA LEU A 19 7.10 35.74 -35.41
C LEU A 19 7.04 36.61 -36.64
N ASP A 20 7.30 37.91 -36.45
CA ASP A 20 7.28 38.93 -37.48
C ASP A 20 8.75 39.28 -37.81
N TYR A 21 9.21 38.86 -38.97
CA TYR A 21 10.57 39.05 -39.45
C TYR A 21 10.69 40.30 -40.32
N TYR A 22 11.74 41.05 -40.08
CA TYR A 22 12.14 42.16 -40.93
C TYR A 22 13.65 42.17 -41.18
N ASP A 23 14.05 42.06 -42.43
CA ASP A 23 15.46 42.16 -42.82
C ASP A 23 15.61 42.80 -44.22
N ARG A 24 16.46 43.84 -44.33
CA ARG A 24 16.82 44.54 -45.55
C ARG A 24 15.63 44.88 -46.47
N GLY A 25 14.56 45.40 -45.87
CA GLY A 25 13.38 45.83 -46.59
C GLY A 25 12.36 44.68 -46.89
N ARG A 26 12.65 43.44 -46.56
CA ARG A 26 11.76 42.31 -46.70
C ARG A 26 11.08 41.99 -45.39
N ARG A 27 9.82 41.65 -45.43
CA ARG A 27 9.02 41.25 -44.26
C ARG A 27 8.29 39.94 -44.54
N TRP A 28 8.36 38.99 -43.56
CA TRP A 28 7.64 37.71 -43.64
C TRP A 28 7.23 37.26 -42.24
N TYR A 29 6.42 36.21 -42.14
CA TYR A 29 5.80 35.76 -40.90
C TYR A 29 6.01 34.24 -40.76
N GLU A 30 6.31 33.80 -39.54
CA GLU A 30 6.34 32.39 -39.15
C GLU A 30 5.29 32.14 -38.08
N TYR A 31 4.51 31.06 -38.21
CA TYR A 31 3.44 30.65 -37.28
C TYR A 31 3.84 29.36 -36.59
N PRO A 32 4.40 29.39 -35.37
CA PRO A 32 4.90 28.23 -34.64
C PRO A 32 3.78 27.37 -34.03
N LYS A 33 2.51 27.59 -34.41
CA LYS A 33 1.32 26.90 -33.89
C LYS A 33 1.14 27.02 -32.37
N LEU A 34 1.57 28.15 -31.80
CA LEU A 34 1.35 28.50 -30.40
C LEU A 34 0.14 29.41 -30.27
N TYR A 35 -0.65 29.20 -29.24
CA TYR A 35 -1.90 29.91 -29.03
C TYR A 35 -2.00 30.43 -27.60
N LEU A 36 -2.56 31.62 -27.41
CA LEU A 36 -2.99 32.14 -26.12
C LEU A 36 -4.48 31.90 -26.00
N VAL A 37 -4.90 31.40 -24.84
CA VAL A 37 -6.32 31.21 -24.49
C VAL A 37 -6.89 32.50 -23.86
N PRO A 38 -8.21 32.75 -23.95
CA PRO A 38 -8.86 33.87 -23.29
C PRO A 38 -8.62 33.86 -21.77
N ASP A 39 -8.51 35.01 -21.14
CA ASP A 39 -8.26 35.14 -19.70
C ASP A 39 -9.37 34.52 -18.83
N SER A 40 -10.57 34.33 -19.41
CA SER A 40 -11.67 33.63 -18.79
C SER A 40 -11.53 32.08 -18.75
N SER A 41 -10.52 31.52 -19.42
CA SER A 41 -10.30 30.09 -19.48
C SER A 41 -9.66 29.56 -18.18
N PRO A 42 -10.01 28.35 -17.71
CA PRO A 42 -9.33 27.73 -16.58
C PRO A 42 -7.80 27.66 -16.80
N HIS A 43 -7.02 28.07 -15.82
CA HIS A 43 -5.54 28.09 -15.88
C HIS A 43 -4.94 28.98 -16.99
N ALA A 44 -5.68 29.99 -17.51
CA ALA A 44 -5.24 30.84 -18.60
C ALA A 44 -3.87 31.50 -18.35
N GLY A 45 -3.61 31.96 -17.13
CA GLY A 45 -2.35 32.62 -16.78
C GLY A 45 -1.14 31.70 -16.96
N GLU A 46 -1.22 30.44 -16.53
CA GLU A 46 -0.14 29.44 -16.68
C GLU A 46 0.04 28.99 -18.13
N LEU A 47 -1.09 28.71 -18.82
CA LEU A 47 -1.08 28.30 -20.23
C LEU A 47 -0.49 29.39 -21.13
N ASN A 48 -0.93 30.64 -20.93
CA ASN A 48 -0.46 31.78 -21.69
C ASN A 48 1.02 32.09 -21.45
N LYS A 49 1.47 31.97 -20.18
CA LYS A 49 2.90 32.12 -19.84
C LYS A 49 3.73 31.06 -20.54
N ASN A 50 3.35 29.79 -20.47
CA ASN A 50 4.08 28.69 -21.12
C ASN A 50 4.14 28.89 -22.65
N ALA A 51 3.04 29.33 -23.29
CA ALA A 51 3.02 29.60 -24.72
C ALA A 51 3.95 30.76 -25.10
N MET A 52 4.00 31.81 -24.30
CA MET A 52 4.92 32.95 -24.51
C MET A 52 6.39 32.56 -24.29
N ASP A 53 6.70 31.81 -23.24
CA ASP A 53 8.05 31.35 -22.96
C ASP A 53 8.60 30.49 -24.12
N ARG A 54 7.76 29.61 -24.69
CA ARG A 54 8.08 28.84 -25.91
C ARG A 54 8.32 29.72 -27.11
N ALA A 55 7.49 30.74 -27.32
CA ALA A 55 7.65 31.70 -28.41
C ALA A 55 8.97 32.49 -28.29
N VAL A 56 9.35 32.87 -27.08
CA VAL A 56 10.63 33.55 -26.78
C VAL A 56 11.80 32.62 -27.11
N ALA A 57 11.73 31.35 -26.72
CA ALA A 57 12.76 30.35 -27.02
C ALA A 57 12.94 30.15 -28.54
N ILE A 58 11.83 30.03 -29.30
CA ILE A 58 11.87 29.92 -30.76
C ILE A 58 12.49 31.16 -31.40
N ARG A 59 12.06 32.35 -30.96
CA ARG A 59 12.68 33.60 -31.45
C ARG A 59 14.20 33.62 -31.21
N ALA A 60 14.67 33.19 -30.04
CA ALA A 60 16.11 33.14 -29.75
C ALA A 60 16.86 32.20 -30.69
N LYS A 61 16.31 31.03 -30.99
CA LYS A 61 16.88 30.08 -31.97
C LYS A 61 16.97 30.71 -33.38
N ARG A 62 15.90 31.38 -33.83
CA ARG A 62 15.92 32.06 -35.15
C ARG A 62 16.92 33.19 -35.23
N LEU A 63 17.17 33.90 -34.15
CA LEU A 63 18.25 34.92 -34.10
C LEU A 63 19.64 34.31 -34.19
N LEU A 64 19.82 33.03 -33.77
CA LEU A 64 21.05 32.28 -33.89
C LEU A 64 21.23 31.63 -35.29
N GLY A 65 20.25 31.78 -36.19
CA GLY A 65 20.33 31.27 -37.56
C GLY A 65 19.73 29.88 -37.75
N GLU A 66 19.10 29.28 -36.72
CA GLU A 66 18.41 28.02 -36.87
C GLU A 66 17.09 28.20 -37.67
N THR A 67 16.82 27.27 -38.60
CA THR A 67 15.65 27.33 -39.48
C THR A 67 14.45 26.57 -38.89
N PRO A 68 13.19 26.79 -39.37
CA PRO A 68 12.03 25.96 -38.97
C PRO A 68 12.20 24.47 -39.28
N GLU A 69 13.03 24.13 -40.27
CA GLU A 69 13.40 22.75 -40.61
C GLU A 69 14.27 22.10 -39.54
N ASP A 70 15.11 22.91 -38.87
CA ASP A 70 15.89 22.47 -37.72
C ASP A 70 15.04 22.24 -36.49
N ASP A 71 13.93 22.97 -36.31
CA ASP A 71 12.95 22.70 -35.28
C ASP A 71 12.24 21.36 -35.54
N GLY A 72 11.98 21.02 -36.80
CA GLY A 72 11.44 19.71 -37.19
C GLY A 72 12.42 18.58 -36.91
N LYS A 73 13.72 18.81 -37.14
CA LYS A 73 14.79 17.84 -36.84
C LYS A 73 15.06 17.69 -35.37
N GLN A 74 14.83 18.73 -34.53
CA GLN A 74 14.91 18.66 -33.07
C GLN A 74 13.58 18.23 -32.45
N ALA A 75 12.44 18.40 -33.13
CA ALA A 75 11.17 17.84 -32.75
C ALA A 75 10.99 16.37 -33.22
N GLU A 76 11.85 15.89 -34.09
CA GLU A 76 12.17 14.47 -34.29
C GLU A 76 13.22 13.97 -33.25
N GLU A 77 13.40 14.67 -32.10
CA GLU A 77 13.82 14.02 -30.89
C GLU A 77 12.75 12.99 -30.59
N LYS A 78 13.01 11.82 -31.21
CA LYS A 78 12.52 10.52 -30.77
C LYS A 78 11.18 10.63 -30.04
N ASP A 79 10.09 10.58 -30.82
CA ASP A 79 8.88 9.90 -30.36
C ASP A 79 9.29 8.42 -30.16
N GLU A 80 10.27 8.17 -29.33
CA GLU A 80 10.56 6.87 -28.75
C GLU A 80 9.39 6.58 -27.84
N ARG A 81 8.33 6.13 -28.49
CA ARG A 81 7.16 5.59 -27.81
C ARG A 81 7.65 4.57 -26.81
N ILE A 82 7.69 4.97 -25.55
CA ILE A 82 8.24 4.18 -24.47
C ILE A 82 7.37 2.94 -24.33
N LEU A 83 7.95 1.77 -24.50
CA LEU A 83 7.25 0.50 -24.30
C LEU A 83 6.82 0.36 -22.83
N VAL A 84 5.65 -0.23 -22.62
CA VAL A 84 5.14 -0.51 -21.26
C VAL A 84 6.15 -1.34 -20.46
N SER A 85 6.71 -2.38 -21.05
CA SER A 85 7.73 -3.25 -20.41
C SER A 85 8.96 -2.45 -20.00
N THR A 86 9.53 -1.66 -20.93
CA THR A 86 10.74 -0.86 -20.68
C THR A 86 10.53 0.16 -19.57
N TRP A 87 9.44 0.92 -19.61
CA TRP A 87 9.13 1.90 -18.60
C TRP A 87 8.94 1.27 -17.20
N MET A 88 8.24 0.14 -17.14
CA MET A 88 8.02 -0.56 -15.87
C MET A 88 9.32 -1.11 -15.27
N GLU A 89 10.25 -1.60 -16.11
CA GLU A 89 11.58 -2.04 -15.66
C GLU A 89 12.43 -0.87 -15.15
N GLU A 90 12.35 0.29 -15.79
CA GLU A 90 13.01 1.51 -15.32
C GLU A 90 12.42 1.98 -13.98
N TYR A 91 11.10 1.93 -13.84
CA TYR A 91 10.43 2.21 -12.60
C TYR A 91 10.91 1.26 -11.48
N ALA A 92 11.00 -0.05 -11.74
CA ALA A 92 11.51 -1.02 -10.77
C ALA A 92 12.95 -0.70 -10.37
N ARG A 93 13.83 -0.44 -11.35
CA ARG A 93 15.23 -0.06 -11.07
C ARG A 93 15.32 1.17 -10.17
N ALA A 94 14.52 2.20 -10.44
CA ALA A 94 14.47 3.39 -9.61
C ALA A 94 13.95 3.08 -8.17
N MET A 95 12.97 2.18 -8.03
CA MET A 95 12.48 1.76 -6.71
C MET A 95 13.53 0.94 -5.94
N HIS A 96 14.26 0.04 -6.60
CA HIS A 96 15.34 -0.75 -5.99
C HIS A 96 16.54 0.11 -5.57
N ALA A 97 16.84 1.18 -6.30
CA ALA A 97 17.89 2.15 -5.94
C ALA A 97 17.55 2.97 -4.69
N ASN A 98 16.26 3.05 -4.30
CA ASN A 98 15.81 3.79 -3.14
C ASN A 98 15.81 2.91 -1.89
N THR A 99 16.66 3.22 -0.92
CA THR A 99 16.83 2.47 0.33
C THR A 99 15.63 2.58 1.30
N GLY A 100 14.68 3.48 1.05
CA GLY A 100 13.49 3.69 1.90
C GLY A 100 12.38 2.63 1.74
N PHE A 101 12.50 1.73 0.75
CA PHE A 101 11.48 0.71 0.52
C PHE A 101 11.85 -0.64 1.15
N SER A 102 10.86 -1.30 1.77
CA SER A 102 11.06 -2.65 2.30
C SER A 102 11.22 -3.69 1.18
N SER A 103 12.01 -4.75 1.44
CA SER A 103 12.20 -5.88 0.51
C SER A 103 10.87 -6.52 0.07
N SER A 104 9.85 -6.53 0.95
CA SER A 104 8.52 -7.03 0.62
C SER A 104 7.81 -6.12 -0.38
N TYR A 105 7.95 -4.80 -0.23
CA TYR A 105 7.38 -3.84 -1.17
C TYR A 105 7.98 -4.01 -2.57
N LEU A 106 9.30 -4.07 -2.66
CA LEU A 106 10.04 -4.25 -3.92
C LEU A 106 9.65 -5.56 -4.61
N ARG A 107 9.60 -6.66 -3.88
CA ARG A 107 9.15 -7.97 -4.41
C ARG A 107 7.73 -7.92 -4.99
N HIS A 108 6.82 -7.14 -4.40
CA HIS A 108 5.49 -6.97 -4.97
C HIS A 108 5.51 -6.15 -6.27
N ILE A 109 6.41 -5.17 -6.40
CA ILE A 109 6.61 -4.41 -7.64
C ILE A 109 7.11 -5.35 -8.74
N ASP A 110 8.17 -6.12 -8.46
CA ASP A 110 8.73 -7.08 -9.43
C ASP A 110 7.69 -8.12 -9.88
N THR A 111 6.87 -8.60 -8.94
CA THR A 111 5.79 -9.55 -9.25
C THR A 111 4.71 -8.93 -10.12
N LEU A 112 4.32 -7.67 -9.84
CA LEU A 112 3.36 -6.93 -10.65
C LEU A 112 3.88 -6.73 -12.07
N ILE A 113 5.13 -6.31 -12.24
CA ILE A 113 5.74 -6.07 -13.56
C ILE A 113 5.78 -7.35 -14.38
N ARG A 114 6.19 -8.47 -13.76
CA ARG A 114 6.16 -9.78 -14.41
C ARG A 114 4.75 -10.13 -14.88
N MET A 115 3.75 -9.91 -14.03
CA MET A 115 2.35 -10.20 -14.36
C MET A 115 1.81 -9.32 -15.48
N VAL A 116 2.24 -8.05 -15.56
CA VAL A 116 1.90 -7.17 -16.69
C VAL A 116 2.56 -7.66 -17.98
N ASN A 117 3.82 -8.09 -17.94
CA ASN A 117 4.51 -8.65 -19.10
C ASN A 117 3.85 -9.96 -19.55
N ASP A 118 3.44 -10.83 -18.64
CA ASP A 118 2.67 -12.06 -18.94
C ASP A 118 1.33 -11.71 -19.59
N TYR A 119 0.64 -10.66 -19.13
CA TYR A 119 -0.59 -10.16 -19.74
C TYR A 119 -0.36 -9.61 -21.15
N LEU A 120 0.68 -8.81 -21.36
CA LEU A 120 1.06 -8.29 -22.69
C LEU A 120 1.34 -9.44 -23.68
N ALA A 121 2.02 -10.49 -23.22
CA ALA A 121 2.25 -11.69 -24.03
C ALA A 121 0.92 -12.42 -24.34
N HIS A 122 0.04 -12.55 -23.35
CA HIS A 122 -1.28 -13.19 -23.51
C HIS A 122 -2.14 -12.49 -24.56
N ILE A 123 -2.18 -11.15 -24.56
CA ILE A 123 -2.92 -10.36 -25.57
C ILE A 123 -2.12 -10.12 -26.87
N LYS A 124 -0.93 -10.76 -27.00
CA LYS A 124 -0.03 -10.61 -28.16
C LYS A 124 0.35 -9.15 -28.47
N SER A 125 0.51 -8.32 -27.45
CA SER A 125 0.78 -6.87 -27.55
C SER A 125 2.07 -6.49 -26.79
N THR A 126 3.14 -7.26 -26.93
CA THR A 126 4.43 -7.04 -26.24
C THR A 126 5.12 -5.72 -26.61
N HIS A 127 4.74 -5.12 -27.75
CA HIS A 127 5.22 -3.82 -28.22
C HIS A 127 4.26 -2.66 -27.88
N LEU A 128 3.34 -2.86 -26.93
CA LEU A 128 2.43 -1.82 -26.48
C LEU A 128 3.22 -0.67 -25.85
N THR A 129 2.89 0.55 -26.24
CA THR A 129 3.52 1.77 -25.75
C THR A 129 2.70 2.40 -24.61
N MET A 130 3.35 3.18 -23.75
CA MET A 130 2.73 3.80 -22.58
C MET A 130 1.54 4.72 -22.93
N ASP A 131 1.61 5.42 -24.05
CA ASP A 131 0.53 6.28 -24.56
C ASP A 131 -0.75 5.51 -24.96
N ARG A 132 -0.65 4.20 -25.14
CA ARG A 132 -1.75 3.29 -25.48
C ARG A 132 -2.36 2.59 -24.26
N ILE A 133 -1.87 2.84 -23.07
CA ILE A 133 -2.50 2.34 -21.83
C ILE A 133 -3.78 3.12 -21.59
N ASP A 134 -4.90 2.53 -21.95
CA ASP A 134 -6.24 3.07 -21.79
C ASP A 134 -7.08 2.30 -20.74
N ARG A 135 -8.36 2.68 -20.62
CA ARG A 135 -9.31 2.01 -19.73
C ARG A 135 -9.47 0.53 -20.09
N ASP A 136 -9.50 0.19 -21.35
CA ASP A 136 -9.74 -1.19 -21.80
C ASP A 136 -8.54 -2.08 -21.51
N PHE A 137 -7.32 -1.57 -21.70
CA PHE A 137 -6.11 -2.24 -21.24
C PHE A 137 -6.16 -2.54 -19.73
N TYR A 138 -6.50 -1.53 -18.93
CA TYR A 138 -6.52 -1.70 -17.47
C TYR A 138 -7.59 -2.71 -17.05
N ARG A 139 -8.80 -2.62 -17.60
CA ARG A 139 -9.88 -3.57 -17.35
C ARG A 139 -9.50 -4.99 -17.76
N GLY A 140 -8.89 -5.15 -18.93
CA GLY A 140 -8.39 -6.43 -19.42
C GLY A 140 -7.33 -7.04 -18.49
N PHE A 141 -6.42 -6.22 -17.95
CA PHE A 141 -5.43 -6.66 -16.97
C PHE A 141 -6.08 -7.14 -15.67
N LEU A 142 -7.11 -6.45 -15.15
CA LEU A 142 -7.84 -6.90 -13.96
C LEU A 142 -8.54 -8.25 -14.21
N HIS A 143 -9.15 -8.41 -15.38
CA HIS A 143 -9.76 -9.69 -15.79
C HIS A 143 -8.72 -10.80 -15.92
N TYR A 144 -7.57 -10.51 -16.56
CA TYR A 144 -6.46 -11.46 -16.65
C TYR A 144 -6.01 -11.94 -15.27
N MET A 145 -5.84 -11.05 -14.30
CA MET A 145 -5.50 -11.42 -12.92
C MET A 145 -6.55 -12.31 -12.26
N ALA A 146 -7.84 -12.08 -12.54
CA ALA A 146 -8.94 -12.80 -11.91
C ALA A 146 -9.12 -14.21 -12.50
N ASP A 147 -9.11 -14.31 -13.82
CA ASP A 147 -9.67 -15.45 -14.53
C ASP A 147 -8.66 -16.23 -15.37
N VAL A 148 -7.50 -15.65 -15.67
CA VAL A 148 -6.47 -16.28 -16.51
C VAL A 148 -5.23 -16.64 -15.73
N HIS A 149 -4.68 -15.68 -14.96
CA HIS A 149 -3.42 -15.88 -14.26
C HIS A 149 -3.50 -16.97 -13.20
N GLU A 150 -2.57 -17.91 -13.23
CA GLU A 150 -2.44 -19.02 -12.27
C GLU A 150 -1.13 -18.94 -11.50
N CYS A 151 -1.24 -19.04 -10.19
CA CYS A 151 -0.09 -19.12 -9.29
C CYS A 151 0.24 -20.59 -9.04
N ARG A 152 1.46 -21.02 -9.32
CA ARG A 152 1.94 -22.35 -8.89
C ARG A 152 2.18 -22.35 -7.38
N THR A 153 1.68 -23.36 -6.71
CA THR A 153 1.92 -23.62 -5.29
C THR A 153 3.13 -24.54 -5.12
N PHE A 154 3.64 -24.65 -3.89
CA PHE A 154 4.83 -25.47 -3.61
C PHE A 154 4.62 -26.96 -3.91
N ASP A 155 3.39 -27.45 -3.82
CA ASP A 155 3.00 -28.84 -4.12
C ASP A 155 2.76 -29.10 -5.61
N GLY A 156 3.03 -28.11 -6.48
CA GLY A 156 2.87 -28.21 -7.93
C GLY A 156 1.44 -27.94 -8.42
N SER A 157 0.47 -27.76 -7.52
CA SER A 157 -0.89 -27.38 -7.92
C SER A 157 -0.95 -25.91 -8.35
N THR A 158 -1.99 -25.54 -9.09
CA THR A 158 -2.25 -24.14 -9.46
C THR A 158 -3.44 -23.59 -8.69
N ARG A 159 -3.41 -22.28 -8.42
CA ARG A 159 -4.52 -21.55 -7.78
C ARG A 159 -4.69 -20.16 -8.38
N ARG A 160 -5.90 -19.66 -8.36
CA ARG A 160 -6.20 -18.27 -8.71
C ARG A 160 -5.69 -17.31 -7.62
N LEU A 161 -5.44 -16.06 -8.03
CA LEU A 161 -5.08 -15.00 -7.08
C LEU A 161 -6.20 -14.75 -6.08
N ALA A 162 -5.82 -14.58 -4.80
CA ALA A 162 -6.76 -14.12 -3.80
C ALA A 162 -7.19 -12.67 -4.10
N LYS A 163 -8.45 -12.33 -3.82
CA LYS A 163 -9.00 -10.97 -4.02
C LYS A 163 -8.17 -9.88 -3.32
N SER A 164 -7.62 -10.19 -2.13
CA SER A 164 -6.71 -9.29 -1.40
C SER A 164 -5.41 -8.99 -2.16
N THR A 165 -4.86 -10.01 -2.82
CA THR A 165 -3.66 -9.87 -3.65
C THR A 165 -3.94 -9.07 -4.91
N MET A 166 -5.07 -9.34 -5.57
CA MET A 166 -5.50 -8.56 -6.74
C MET A 166 -5.71 -7.07 -6.37
N HIS A 167 -6.38 -6.81 -5.24
CA HIS A 167 -6.56 -5.43 -4.74
C HIS A 167 -5.22 -4.75 -4.45
N LEU A 168 -4.26 -5.46 -3.84
CA LEU A 168 -2.91 -4.95 -3.61
C LEU A 168 -2.21 -4.58 -4.92
N PHE A 169 -2.27 -5.44 -5.95
CA PHE A 169 -1.65 -5.17 -7.24
C PHE A 169 -2.35 -4.03 -7.99
N GLN A 170 -3.68 -3.94 -7.91
CA GLN A 170 -4.43 -2.79 -8.42
C GLN A 170 -3.95 -1.47 -7.80
N LEU A 171 -3.76 -1.41 -6.47
CA LEU A 171 -3.26 -0.21 -5.80
C LEU A 171 -1.83 0.14 -6.23
N LYS A 172 -0.96 -0.86 -6.40
CA LYS A 172 0.41 -0.64 -6.86
C LYS A 172 0.46 -0.18 -8.31
N MET A 173 -0.32 -0.80 -9.20
CA MET A 173 -0.46 -0.38 -10.59
C MET A 173 -0.95 1.08 -10.67
N ASN A 174 -1.96 1.44 -9.87
CA ASN A 174 -2.43 2.82 -9.77
C ASN A 174 -1.33 3.78 -9.33
N THR A 175 -0.51 3.41 -8.34
CA THR A 175 0.63 4.23 -7.89
C THR A 175 1.67 4.40 -8.99
N MET A 176 1.99 3.34 -9.73
CA MET A 176 2.91 3.37 -10.88
C MET A 176 2.40 4.29 -11.98
N LEU A 177 1.15 4.14 -12.40
CA LEU A 177 0.57 4.97 -13.46
C LEU A 177 0.39 6.44 -13.05
N ASN A 178 0.13 6.73 -11.76
CA ASN A 178 0.15 8.11 -11.26
C ASN A 178 1.57 8.73 -11.36
N ARG A 179 2.62 7.93 -11.22
CA ARG A 179 4.00 8.39 -11.46
C ARG A 179 4.21 8.68 -12.95
N ALA A 180 3.74 7.80 -13.85
CA ALA A 180 3.82 8.02 -15.29
C ALA A 180 3.08 9.31 -15.73
N VAL A 181 1.95 9.65 -15.10
CA VAL A 181 1.25 10.92 -15.34
C VAL A 181 2.08 12.10 -14.87
N ARG A 182 2.67 12.05 -13.68
CA ARG A 182 3.52 13.14 -13.16
C ARG A 182 4.77 13.37 -14.00
N ASP A 183 5.33 12.30 -14.54
CA ASP A 183 6.52 12.34 -15.38
C ASP A 183 6.17 12.70 -16.85
N GLY A 184 4.89 12.97 -17.16
CA GLY A 184 4.43 13.35 -18.49
C GLY A 184 4.41 12.22 -19.54
N ILE A 185 4.61 10.97 -19.11
CA ILE A 185 4.66 9.79 -19.99
C ILE A 185 3.27 9.42 -20.52
N ILE A 186 2.24 9.57 -19.70
CA ILE A 186 0.83 9.40 -20.09
C ILE A 186 -0.01 10.61 -19.66
N LYS A 187 -1.05 10.90 -20.40
CA LYS A 187 -1.92 12.08 -20.16
C LYS A 187 -2.78 11.92 -18.90
N CYS A 188 -3.29 10.73 -18.65
CA CYS A 188 -4.13 10.44 -17.49
C CYS A 188 -3.98 8.98 -17.07
N ASN A 189 -4.26 8.71 -15.79
CA ASN A 189 -4.25 7.36 -15.28
C ASN A 189 -5.60 6.68 -15.59
N PRO A 190 -5.63 5.60 -16.37
CA PRO A 190 -6.87 4.91 -16.75
C PRO A 190 -7.64 4.30 -15.58
N TYR A 191 -7.00 4.09 -14.43
CA TYR A 191 -7.69 3.65 -13.22
C TYR A 191 -8.86 4.58 -12.83
N HIS A 192 -8.71 5.89 -13.04
CA HIS A 192 -9.77 6.87 -12.70
C HIS A 192 -10.98 6.80 -13.61
N GLN A 193 -10.82 6.20 -14.79
CA GLN A 193 -11.91 5.98 -15.76
C GLN A 193 -12.72 4.70 -15.45
N LEU A 194 -12.21 3.82 -14.58
CA LEU A 194 -12.93 2.62 -14.17
C LEU A 194 -14.09 2.97 -13.23
N SER A 195 -15.25 2.40 -13.49
CA SER A 195 -16.39 2.42 -12.57
C SER A 195 -16.09 1.63 -11.30
N ARG A 196 -16.88 1.85 -10.24
CA ARG A 196 -16.71 1.13 -8.96
C ARG A 196 -16.79 -0.40 -9.13
N ASN A 197 -17.63 -0.88 -10.03
CA ASN A 197 -17.84 -2.32 -10.25
C ASN A 197 -16.70 -2.97 -11.06
N GLU A 198 -15.96 -2.20 -11.85
CA GLU A 198 -14.80 -2.68 -12.59
C GLU A 198 -13.53 -2.77 -11.73
N ARG A 199 -13.52 -2.06 -10.59
CA ARG A 199 -12.38 -2.08 -9.67
C ARG A 199 -12.45 -3.29 -8.74
N VAL A 200 -11.28 -3.84 -8.42
CA VAL A 200 -11.21 -4.87 -7.37
C VAL A 200 -11.49 -4.20 -6.03
N SER A 201 -12.64 -4.53 -5.45
CA SER A 201 -13.03 -3.99 -4.14
C SER A 201 -12.09 -4.49 -3.03
N LYS A 202 -11.85 -3.64 -2.03
CA LYS A 202 -11.13 -4.05 -0.83
C LYS A 202 -11.85 -5.25 -0.20
N PRO A 203 -11.14 -6.37 0.06
CA PRO A 203 -11.76 -7.49 0.77
C PRO A 203 -12.16 -7.08 2.19
N SER A 204 -13.17 -7.72 2.73
CA SER A 204 -13.54 -7.53 4.14
C SER A 204 -12.40 -8.05 5.03
N ASP A 205 -11.96 -7.23 5.97
CA ASP A 205 -10.91 -7.57 6.94
C ASP A 205 -11.49 -8.44 8.08
N ARG A 206 -11.99 -9.65 7.77
CA ARG A 206 -12.23 -10.64 8.83
C ARG A 206 -10.88 -11.09 9.37
N ARG A 207 -10.62 -10.77 10.62
CA ARG A 207 -9.40 -11.14 11.33
C ARG A 207 -9.73 -12.27 12.28
N ASP A 208 -9.21 -13.46 11.97
CA ASP A 208 -9.36 -14.60 12.88
C ASP A 208 -8.61 -14.32 14.18
N PHE A 209 -9.27 -14.56 15.29
CA PHE A 209 -8.72 -14.54 16.64
C PHE A 209 -9.15 -15.81 17.38
N LEU A 210 -8.46 -16.15 18.46
CA LEU A 210 -8.80 -17.28 19.30
C LEU A 210 -9.73 -16.83 20.43
N THR A 211 -10.83 -17.58 20.65
CA THR A 211 -11.66 -17.43 21.84
C THR A 211 -10.89 -17.91 23.07
N ARG A 212 -11.40 -17.64 24.28
CA ARG A 212 -10.76 -18.12 25.52
C ARG A 212 -10.68 -19.65 25.53
N GLU A 213 -11.71 -20.35 25.11
CA GLU A 213 -11.79 -21.81 25.03
C GLU A 213 -10.82 -22.37 23.99
N GLU A 214 -10.70 -21.72 22.82
CA GLU A 214 -9.74 -22.11 21.79
C GLU A 214 -8.30 -21.91 22.28
N LEU A 215 -8.05 -20.80 23.00
CA LEU A 215 -6.74 -20.53 23.57
C LEU A 215 -6.37 -21.57 24.63
N HIS A 216 -7.30 -21.95 25.55
CA HIS A 216 -7.09 -23.02 26.53
C HIS A 216 -6.79 -24.35 25.86
N ARG A 217 -7.55 -24.76 24.84
CA ARG A 217 -7.26 -25.99 24.12
C ARG A 217 -5.88 -25.99 23.45
N LEU A 218 -5.46 -24.82 22.93
CA LEU A 218 -4.12 -24.69 22.34
C LEU A 218 -3.01 -24.79 23.39
N MET A 219 -3.23 -24.28 24.60
CA MET A 219 -2.31 -24.41 25.73
C MET A 219 -2.04 -25.88 26.11
N GLU A 220 -3.04 -26.76 26.00
CA GLU A 220 -2.94 -28.16 26.39
C GLU A 220 -2.25 -29.03 25.32
N VAL A 221 -2.12 -28.54 24.08
CA VAL A 221 -1.48 -29.31 23.00
C VAL A 221 0.00 -29.59 23.31
N ARG A 222 0.36 -30.88 23.34
CA ARG A 222 1.75 -31.29 23.37
C ARG A 222 2.37 -31.13 21.97
N THR A 223 3.55 -30.52 21.89
CA THR A 223 4.24 -30.21 20.62
C THR A 223 5.73 -30.29 20.76
N LEU A 224 6.41 -30.67 19.68
CA LEU A 224 7.87 -30.61 19.58
C LEU A 224 8.39 -29.18 19.38
N SER A 225 7.49 -28.26 18.94
CA SER A 225 7.83 -26.84 18.77
C SER A 225 7.45 -26.03 20.02
N ALA A 226 7.96 -26.44 21.20
CA ALA A 226 7.63 -25.81 22.47
C ALA A 226 7.96 -24.32 22.49
N THR A 227 9.13 -23.90 21.99
CA THR A 227 9.55 -22.50 21.89
C THR A 227 8.56 -21.68 21.03
N THR A 228 8.14 -22.18 19.88
CA THR A 228 7.13 -21.51 19.04
C THR A 228 5.79 -21.37 19.78
N LYS A 229 5.37 -22.40 20.54
CA LYS A 229 4.17 -22.36 21.36
C LYS A 229 4.28 -21.28 22.44
N SER A 230 5.35 -21.27 23.21
CA SER A 230 5.57 -20.27 24.26
C SER A 230 5.62 -18.85 23.70
N ALA A 231 6.33 -18.65 22.60
CA ALA A 231 6.41 -17.37 21.89
C ALA A 231 5.04 -16.88 21.39
N PHE A 232 4.25 -17.79 20.81
CA PHE A 232 2.90 -17.48 20.36
C PHE A 232 1.96 -17.11 21.52
N MET A 233 1.98 -17.91 22.60
CA MET A 233 1.19 -17.66 23.79
C MET A 233 1.58 -16.33 24.45
N PHE A 234 2.88 -16.06 24.56
CA PHE A 234 3.38 -14.78 25.04
C PHE A 234 2.85 -13.61 24.23
N CYS A 235 2.79 -13.73 22.91
CA CYS A 235 2.19 -12.73 22.03
C CYS A 235 0.67 -12.62 22.19
N CYS A 236 -0.03 -13.70 22.60
CA CYS A 236 -1.46 -13.63 22.92
C CYS A 236 -1.75 -12.78 24.16
N PHE A 237 -0.74 -12.54 25.01
CA PHE A 237 -0.85 -11.76 26.24
C PHE A 237 -0.07 -10.44 26.23
N THR A 238 0.70 -10.16 25.17
CA THR A 238 1.46 -8.91 25.04
C THR A 238 1.10 -8.11 23.79
N GLY A 239 0.49 -8.74 22.79
CA GLY A 239 0.14 -8.13 21.52
C GLY A 239 1.33 -7.83 20.61
N LEU A 240 2.55 -8.27 20.91
CA LEU A 240 3.73 -8.05 20.10
C LEU A 240 3.57 -8.67 18.71
N ARG A 241 4.14 -8.01 17.71
CA ARG A 241 4.26 -8.59 16.36
C ARG A 241 5.37 -9.63 16.34
N TYR A 242 5.26 -10.63 15.46
CA TYR A 242 6.34 -11.60 15.25
C TYR A 242 7.72 -10.94 15.04
N SER A 243 7.77 -9.85 14.24
CA SER A 243 9.02 -9.13 13.97
C SER A 243 9.66 -8.50 15.21
N ASP A 244 8.83 -7.99 16.11
CA ASP A 244 9.28 -7.33 17.33
C ASP A 244 9.67 -8.38 18.38
N LEU A 245 8.87 -9.45 18.50
CA LEU A 245 9.19 -10.59 19.37
C LEU A 245 10.51 -11.28 18.98
N LYS A 246 10.76 -11.49 17.69
CA LYS A 246 11.99 -12.16 17.22
C LYS A 246 13.25 -11.38 17.55
N GLN A 247 13.15 -10.08 17.74
CA GLN A 247 14.26 -9.20 18.10
C GLN A 247 14.27 -8.82 19.58
N LEU A 248 13.24 -9.25 20.35
CA LEU A 248 13.14 -8.95 21.77
C LEU A 248 14.32 -9.53 22.53
N LYS A 249 15.06 -8.68 23.22
CA LYS A 249 16.21 -9.04 24.03
C LYS A 249 15.86 -9.07 25.51
N TRP A 250 16.65 -9.77 26.29
CA TRP A 250 16.50 -9.77 27.73
C TRP A 250 16.70 -8.39 28.34
N GLY A 251 17.54 -7.55 27.73
CA GLY A 251 17.75 -6.16 28.13
C GLY A 251 16.54 -5.25 27.93
N ASP A 252 15.57 -5.65 27.09
CA ASP A 252 14.33 -4.91 26.88
C ASP A 252 13.28 -5.17 27.97
N ILE A 253 13.52 -6.16 28.85
CA ILE A 253 12.62 -6.53 29.95
C ILE A 253 13.14 -5.93 31.25
N GLU A 254 12.37 -5.03 31.83
CA GLU A 254 12.70 -4.29 33.03
C GLU A 254 11.71 -4.60 34.16
N ASN A 255 12.24 -4.78 35.37
CA ASN A 255 11.44 -4.82 36.58
C ASN A 255 11.33 -3.41 37.15
N THR A 256 10.12 -2.87 37.21
CA THR A 256 9.81 -1.57 37.78
C THR A 256 9.10 -1.72 39.13
N GLN A 257 8.90 -0.63 39.85
CA GLN A 257 8.13 -0.65 41.10
C GLN A 257 6.66 -1.10 40.91
N THR A 258 6.10 -0.93 39.69
CA THR A 258 4.73 -1.26 39.37
C THR A 258 4.56 -2.62 38.65
N GLY A 259 5.67 -3.34 38.40
CA GLY A 259 5.66 -4.62 37.72
C GLY A 259 6.71 -4.73 36.63
N THR A 260 6.73 -5.86 35.97
CA THR A 260 7.64 -6.11 34.82
C THR A 260 7.08 -5.52 33.53
N VAL A 261 7.92 -4.85 32.77
CA VAL A 261 7.55 -4.22 31.49
C VAL A 261 8.55 -4.57 30.39
N ILE A 262 8.09 -4.58 29.16
CA ILE A 262 8.93 -4.57 27.96
C ILE A 262 9.05 -3.14 27.49
N ARG A 263 10.27 -2.65 27.23
CA ARG A 263 10.55 -1.37 26.60
C ARG A 263 11.22 -1.59 25.26
N ILE A 264 10.50 -1.34 24.19
CA ILE A 264 11.01 -1.37 22.81
C ILE A 264 11.24 0.07 22.37
N ALA A 265 12.49 0.47 22.16
CA ALA A 265 12.84 1.84 21.76
C ALA A 265 12.28 2.20 20.39
N ALA A 266 12.26 1.26 19.45
CA ALA A 266 11.68 1.44 18.11
C ALA A 266 11.11 0.13 17.60
N MET A 267 9.78 0.08 17.42
CA MET A 267 9.14 -1.08 16.80
C MET A 267 9.51 -1.15 15.31
N LYS A 268 9.84 -2.34 14.81
CA LYS A 268 10.34 -2.56 13.44
C LYS A 268 9.47 -1.99 12.34
N LYS A 269 8.14 -1.92 12.52
CA LYS A 269 7.21 -1.46 11.48
C LYS A 269 6.80 0.00 11.63
N THR A 270 6.79 0.54 12.83
CA THR A 270 6.24 1.88 13.11
C THR A 270 7.31 2.87 13.57
N GLU A 271 8.53 2.38 13.85
CA GLU A 271 9.68 3.15 14.37
C GLU A 271 9.34 3.95 15.66
N LYS A 272 8.20 3.62 16.29
CA LYS A 272 7.76 4.27 17.52
C LYS A 272 8.16 3.43 18.75
N PRO A 273 8.53 4.06 19.85
CA PRO A 273 8.73 3.38 21.11
C PRO A 273 7.41 2.82 21.62
N VAL A 274 7.48 1.69 22.29
CA VAL A 274 6.33 1.08 22.97
C VAL A 274 6.76 0.52 24.30
N THR A 275 5.94 0.72 25.34
CA THR A 275 6.06 0.06 26.63
C THR A 275 4.88 -0.88 26.82
N VAL A 276 5.14 -2.17 27.02
CA VAL A 276 4.12 -3.19 27.23
C VAL A 276 4.26 -3.78 28.62
N PRO A 277 3.30 -3.59 29.53
CA PRO A 277 3.31 -4.23 30.85
C PRO A 277 3.08 -5.74 30.69
N LEU A 278 3.81 -6.53 31.46
CA LEU A 278 3.69 -7.98 31.49
C LEU A 278 2.79 -8.40 32.67
N GLY A 279 1.58 -8.82 32.33
CA GLY A 279 0.69 -9.46 33.30
C GLY A 279 1.10 -10.90 33.63
N THR A 280 0.49 -11.49 34.66
CA THR A 280 0.79 -12.86 35.16
C THR A 280 0.76 -13.90 34.03
N ASN A 281 -0.21 -13.81 33.14
CA ASN A 281 -0.32 -14.74 32.01
C ASN A 281 0.85 -14.60 31.01
N ALA A 282 1.33 -13.39 30.76
CA ALA A 282 2.50 -13.17 29.89
C ALA A 282 3.75 -13.73 30.56
N LEU A 283 3.95 -13.46 31.85
CA LEU A 283 5.10 -13.96 32.63
C LEU A 283 5.15 -15.49 32.66
N ALA A 284 4.00 -16.18 32.73
CA ALA A 284 3.95 -17.64 32.71
C ALA A 284 4.45 -18.26 31.40
N TRP A 285 4.49 -17.50 30.30
CA TRP A 285 5.00 -17.95 28.99
C TRP A 285 6.35 -17.35 28.65
N LEU A 286 6.91 -16.51 29.53
CA LEU A 286 8.28 -16.02 29.42
C LEU A 286 9.24 -17.17 29.78
N PRO A 287 10.23 -17.52 28.94
CA PRO A 287 11.19 -18.54 29.29
C PRO A 287 12.08 -18.06 30.46
N GLU A 288 12.68 -19.00 31.16
CA GLU A 288 13.72 -18.67 32.18
C GLU A 288 14.95 -18.05 31.49
N ARG A 289 15.46 -16.99 32.06
CA ARG A 289 16.64 -16.30 31.51
C ARG A 289 17.90 -17.15 31.59
N GLY A 290 18.10 -17.85 32.72
CA GLY A 290 19.34 -18.58 32.99
C GLY A 290 20.58 -17.70 32.87
N ASP A 291 21.62 -18.20 32.23
CA ASP A 291 22.90 -17.51 32.00
C ASP A 291 22.91 -16.52 30.83
N ARG A 292 21.73 -16.24 30.23
CA ARG A 292 21.65 -15.35 29.08
C ARG A 292 21.97 -13.89 29.44
N THR A 293 22.72 -13.26 28.56
CA THR A 293 23.10 -11.84 28.67
C THR A 293 21.92 -10.92 28.28
N PRO A 294 21.97 -9.62 28.63
CA PRO A 294 20.96 -8.67 28.19
C PRO A 294 20.81 -8.58 26.68
N GLU A 295 21.87 -8.90 25.93
CA GLU A 295 21.92 -8.81 24.46
C GLU A 295 21.31 -10.03 23.78
N ASP A 296 21.12 -11.12 24.50
CA ASP A 296 20.55 -12.34 23.93
C ASP A 296 19.04 -12.20 23.71
N THR A 297 18.54 -12.85 22.64
CA THR A 297 17.12 -12.88 22.35
C THR A 297 16.35 -13.71 23.37
N VAL A 298 15.16 -13.27 23.72
CA VAL A 298 14.28 -13.98 24.68
C VAL A 298 13.76 -15.29 24.09
N PHE A 299 13.36 -15.26 22.81
CA PHE A 299 12.84 -16.43 22.12
C PHE A 299 13.69 -16.78 20.90
N ASP A 300 14.23 -18.00 20.88
CA ASP A 300 14.87 -18.55 19.69
C ASP A 300 13.82 -19.22 18.79
N ILE A 301 13.21 -18.42 17.91
CA ILE A 301 12.16 -18.87 16.98
C ILE A 301 12.66 -18.85 15.54
N THR A 302 12.18 -19.81 14.75
CA THR A 302 12.50 -19.96 13.34
C THR A 302 11.92 -18.82 12.49
N THR A 303 11.81 -19.00 11.19
CA THR A 303 11.13 -18.04 10.31
C THR A 303 9.64 -17.95 10.62
N CYS A 304 8.99 -16.83 10.26
CA CYS A 304 7.54 -16.66 10.46
C CYS A 304 6.75 -17.79 9.79
N SER A 305 7.15 -18.20 8.57
CA SER A 305 6.51 -19.33 7.87
C SER A 305 6.70 -20.66 8.59
N GLY A 306 7.86 -20.89 9.20
CA GLY A 306 8.12 -22.08 10.02
C GLY A 306 7.26 -22.12 11.27
N CYS A 307 7.16 -20.97 11.96
CA CYS A 307 6.25 -20.83 13.12
C CYS A 307 4.79 -21.05 12.71
N ASP A 308 4.34 -20.47 11.59
CA ASP A 308 2.96 -20.62 11.10
C ASP A 308 2.64 -22.10 10.74
N ALA A 309 3.60 -22.85 10.19
CA ALA A 309 3.44 -24.28 9.92
C ALA A 309 3.27 -25.08 11.22
N ALA A 310 4.09 -24.80 12.24
CA ALA A 310 3.96 -25.42 13.55
C ALA A 310 2.62 -25.08 14.22
N LEU A 311 2.20 -23.80 14.17
CA LEU A 311 0.91 -23.33 14.70
C LEU A 311 -0.28 -23.98 14.00
N LYS A 312 -0.23 -24.14 12.69
CA LYS A 312 -1.26 -24.85 11.91
C LYS A 312 -1.41 -26.31 12.41
N THR A 313 -0.30 -26.98 12.69
CA THR A 313 -0.33 -28.36 13.23
C THR A 313 -0.91 -28.39 14.65
N MET A 314 -0.53 -27.44 15.51
CA MET A 314 -1.06 -27.31 16.86
C MET A 314 -2.55 -27.01 16.86
N ALA A 315 -3.00 -26.06 16.01
CA ALA A 315 -4.42 -25.71 15.87
C ALA A 315 -5.26 -26.91 15.44
N LYS A 316 -4.76 -27.72 14.48
CA LYS A 316 -5.43 -28.97 14.07
C LYS A 316 -5.58 -29.93 15.23
N ARG A 317 -4.53 -30.13 16.05
CA ARG A 317 -4.55 -30.99 17.25
C ARG A 317 -5.50 -30.47 18.33
N ALA A 318 -5.62 -29.14 18.46
CA ALA A 318 -6.56 -28.48 19.39
C ALA A 318 -8.02 -28.48 18.89
N GLY A 319 -8.30 -29.03 17.71
CA GLY A 319 -9.64 -29.00 17.11
C GLY A 319 -10.09 -27.59 16.69
N ILE A 320 -9.15 -26.68 16.42
CA ILE A 320 -9.41 -25.30 15.99
C ILE A 320 -9.53 -25.29 14.47
N LYS A 321 -10.71 -24.92 13.95
CA LYS A 321 -10.99 -24.88 12.50
C LYS A 321 -10.51 -23.60 11.82
N LYS A 322 -10.26 -22.55 12.60
CA LYS A 322 -9.76 -21.25 12.09
C LYS A 322 -8.33 -21.37 11.61
N ARG A 323 -7.95 -20.50 10.68
CA ARG A 323 -6.55 -20.36 10.28
C ARG A 323 -5.77 -19.66 11.39
N VAL A 324 -4.90 -20.41 12.06
CA VAL A 324 -3.99 -19.85 13.07
C VAL A 324 -2.64 -19.57 12.43
N SER A 325 -2.19 -18.34 12.53
CA SER A 325 -0.87 -17.85 12.14
C SER A 325 -0.29 -17.04 13.30
N PHE A 326 1.00 -16.71 13.24
CA PHE A 326 1.60 -15.92 14.32
C PHE A 326 0.89 -14.56 14.52
N HIS A 327 0.36 -13.96 13.45
CA HIS A 327 -0.39 -12.72 13.55
C HIS A 327 -1.75 -12.86 14.28
N THR A 328 -2.29 -14.07 14.34
CA THR A 328 -3.52 -14.38 15.09
C THR A 328 -3.35 -14.12 16.60
N SER A 329 -2.13 -14.27 17.17
CA SER A 329 -1.86 -13.95 18.57
C SER A 329 -2.16 -12.49 18.91
N ARG A 330 -1.74 -11.59 18.05
CA ARG A 330 -1.98 -10.15 18.24
C ARG A 330 -3.46 -9.79 18.09
N HIS A 331 -4.18 -10.43 17.17
CA HIS A 331 -5.63 -10.28 17.05
C HIS A 331 -6.36 -10.80 18.29
N THR A 332 -5.90 -11.95 18.82
CA THR A 332 -6.39 -12.53 20.06
C THR A 332 -6.20 -11.58 21.26
N PHE A 333 -4.97 -11.05 21.42
CA PHE A 333 -4.68 -10.05 22.45
C PHE A 333 -5.61 -8.84 22.32
N ALA A 334 -5.71 -8.25 21.13
CA ALA A 334 -6.53 -7.08 20.90
C ALA A 334 -7.99 -7.30 21.25
N THR A 335 -8.57 -8.44 20.81
CA THR A 335 -9.97 -8.77 21.04
C THR A 335 -10.25 -9.09 22.51
N LEU A 336 -9.42 -9.92 23.15
CA LEU A 336 -9.59 -10.31 24.56
C LEU A 336 -9.39 -9.12 25.50
N THR A 337 -8.40 -8.25 25.22
CA THR A 337 -8.15 -7.04 26.02
C THR A 337 -9.29 -6.04 25.85
N LEU A 338 -9.79 -5.85 24.61
CA LEU A 338 -10.93 -4.96 24.38
C LEU A 338 -12.19 -5.47 25.07
N ALA A 339 -12.45 -6.77 25.03
CA ALA A 339 -13.57 -7.39 25.74
C ALA A 339 -13.48 -7.22 27.27
N ALA A 340 -12.26 -7.21 27.82
CA ALA A 340 -12.04 -7.04 29.25
C ALA A 340 -12.12 -5.58 29.72
N THR A 341 -11.68 -4.63 28.89
CA THR A 341 -11.54 -3.22 29.29
C THR A 341 -12.63 -2.31 28.73
N ASN A 342 -13.25 -2.67 27.60
CA ASN A 342 -14.13 -1.81 26.79
C ASN A 342 -13.46 -0.46 26.39
N ASP A 343 -12.12 -0.39 26.43
CA ASP A 343 -11.36 0.81 26.13
C ASP A 343 -10.45 0.59 24.90
N ILE A 344 -10.94 1.10 23.76
CA ILE A 344 -10.24 1.00 22.49
C ILE A 344 -8.94 1.85 22.46
N ALA A 345 -8.88 2.94 23.24
CA ALA A 345 -7.71 3.81 23.27
C ALA A 345 -6.55 3.11 23.99
N THR A 346 -6.82 2.49 25.15
CA THR A 346 -5.84 1.68 25.86
C THR A 346 -5.33 0.51 24.99
N VAL A 347 -6.23 -0.24 24.36
CA VAL A 347 -5.83 -1.33 23.44
C VAL A 347 -4.99 -0.82 22.28
N SER A 348 -5.35 0.33 21.69
CA SER A 348 -4.58 0.96 20.61
C SER A 348 -3.17 1.35 21.06
N GLY A 349 -3.03 1.89 22.27
CA GLY A 349 -1.75 2.23 22.88
C GLY A 349 -0.87 1.00 23.11
N LEU A 350 -1.42 -0.05 23.75
CA LEU A 350 -0.71 -1.32 23.99
C LEU A 350 -0.23 -1.98 22.70
N LEU A 351 -1.01 -1.87 21.63
CA LEU A 351 -0.65 -2.38 20.33
C LEU A 351 0.37 -1.48 19.58
N GLY A 352 0.60 -0.25 20.02
CA GLY A 352 1.41 0.73 19.29
C GLY A 352 0.82 1.04 17.90
N HIS A 353 -0.50 1.20 17.80
CA HIS A 353 -1.15 1.63 16.58
C HIS A 353 -0.97 3.13 16.37
N THR A 354 -0.73 3.55 15.14
CA THR A 354 -0.61 4.97 14.78
C THR A 354 -1.97 5.68 14.71
N SER A 355 -3.06 4.92 14.64
CA SER A 355 -4.43 5.42 14.60
C SER A 355 -5.37 4.42 15.28
N VAL A 356 -6.31 4.94 16.07
CA VAL A 356 -7.37 4.16 16.74
C VAL A 356 -8.25 3.42 15.74
N VAL A 357 -8.40 3.94 14.53
CA VAL A 357 -9.15 3.30 13.42
C VAL A 357 -8.62 1.88 13.12
N MET A 358 -7.32 1.63 13.33
CA MET A 358 -6.74 0.29 13.16
C MET A 358 -7.22 -0.70 14.23
N THR A 359 -7.71 -0.21 15.36
CA THR A 359 -8.22 -1.00 16.49
C THR A 359 -9.74 -1.18 16.42
N GLN A 360 -10.48 -0.30 15.73
CA GLN A 360 -11.94 -0.37 15.58
C GLN A 360 -12.43 -1.70 14.98
N VAL A 361 -11.63 -2.32 14.13
CA VAL A 361 -11.94 -3.64 13.53
C VAL A 361 -12.20 -4.72 14.60
N TYR A 362 -11.59 -4.60 15.78
CA TYR A 362 -11.81 -5.55 16.89
C TYR A 362 -13.11 -5.27 17.63
N ALA A 363 -13.57 -4.02 17.69
CA ALA A 363 -14.83 -3.65 18.32
C ALA A 363 -16.06 -4.17 17.55
N GLU A 364 -15.93 -4.33 16.22
CA GLU A 364 -17.02 -4.88 15.40
C GLU A 364 -17.30 -6.37 15.67
N VAL A 365 -16.33 -7.08 16.25
CA VAL A 365 -16.37 -8.55 16.43
C VAL A 365 -17.06 -8.97 17.72
N LEU A 366 -17.15 -8.07 18.72
CA LEU A 366 -17.69 -8.40 20.06
C LEU A 366 -19.23 -8.31 20.07
N MET A 367 -19.91 -9.37 19.60
CA MET A 367 -21.36 -9.45 19.62
C MET A 367 -21.91 -9.51 21.07
N GLU A 368 -21.20 -10.15 21.98
CA GLU A 368 -21.56 -10.25 23.39
C GLU A 368 -21.63 -8.86 24.05
N ASP A 369 -20.69 -7.95 23.72
CA ASP A 369 -20.73 -6.59 24.24
C ASP A 369 -21.90 -5.78 23.68
N LYS A 370 -22.31 -6.03 22.44
CA LYS A 370 -23.49 -5.40 21.83
C LYS A 370 -24.77 -5.87 22.56
N ILE A 371 -24.87 -7.16 22.83
CA ILE A 371 -25.98 -7.73 23.59
C ILE A 371 -25.99 -7.17 25.01
N ALA A 372 -24.86 -7.14 25.70
CA ALA A 372 -24.74 -6.58 27.04
C ALA A 372 -25.11 -5.09 27.09
N ALA A 373 -24.68 -4.30 26.09
CA ALA A 373 -25.02 -2.88 25.98
C ALA A 373 -26.53 -2.67 25.80
N VAL A 374 -27.19 -3.47 24.95
CA VAL A 374 -28.63 -3.41 24.74
C VAL A 374 -29.38 -3.86 26.02
N ASN A 375 -28.91 -4.92 26.67
CA ASN A 375 -29.53 -5.42 27.92
C ASN A 375 -29.42 -4.42 29.09
N ARG A 376 -28.36 -3.60 29.14
CA ARG A 376 -28.25 -2.49 30.12
C ARG A 376 -29.31 -1.41 29.92
N LEU A 377 -29.83 -1.23 28.70
CA LEU A 377 -30.93 -0.32 28.41
C LEU A 377 -32.27 -0.92 28.90
N HIS A 378 -32.48 -2.22 28.71
CA HIS A 378 -33.71 -2.89 29.09
C HIS A 378 -34.01 -2.82 30.60
N GLY A 379 -33.01 -2.87 31.47
CA GLY A 379 -33.19 -2.78 32.92
C GLY A 379 -33.74 -1.43 33.44
N LYS A 380 -33.73 -0.38 32.59
CA LYS A 380 -34.21 0.98 32.96
C LYS A 380 -35.57 1.34 32.37
N PHE A 381 -36.11 0.55 31.46
CA PHE A 381 -37.31 0.86 30.67
C PHE A 381 -38.26 -0.35 30.58
N GLN A 382 -38.35 -1.15 31.62
CA GLN A 382 -39.39 -2.20 31.66
C GLN A 382 -40.78 -1.53 31.75
N PRO A 383 -41.74 -1.87 30.88
CA PRO A 383 -43.10 -1.41 31.02
C PRO A 383 -43.62 -1.90 32.35
N ASP A 384 -44.25 -0.98 33.08
CA ASP A 384 -44.92 -1.31 34.35
C ASP A 384 -46.07 -2.27 34.01
N ASN A 385 -45.91 -3.55 34.36
CA ASN A 385 -46.93 -4.61 34.09
C ASN A 385 -48.25 -4.41 34.87
N THR A 386 -48.37 -3.31 35.59
CA THR A 386 -49.62 -2.94 36.28
C THR A 386 -50.60 -2.18 35.39
N LEU A 387 -50.27 -1.90 34.14
CA LEU A 387 -51.13 -1.16 33.19
C LEU A 387 -51.64 -2.03 32.02
N LEU A 388 -51.47 -3.33 32.05
CA LEU A 388 -52.11 -4.31 31.19
C LEU A 388 -53.04 -5.18 32.03
#